data_a13cb4e197da9c7f062bb74accd75378
#
_entry.id   a13cb4e197da9c7f062bb74accd75378
#
_cell.length_a   1.000
_cell.length_b   1.000
_cell.length_c   1.000
_cell.angle_alpha   90.00
_cell.angle_beta   90.00
_cell.angle_gamma   90.00
#
_symmetry.space_group_name_H-M   'P 1'
#
loop_
_entity.id
_entity.type
_entity.pdbx_description
1 polymer ?
#
loop_
_entity_poly.entity_id
_entity_poly.type
_entity_poly.pdbx_seq_one_letter_code
_entity_poly.pdbx_strand_id
1 'polypeptide(L)'
;MIEALKKKFNDKIAIVTGRGFNAISSSLKEILNQFNVENSVFLEDESRDLAKPNPQSLIRAMKGLDSKNCLYVGDSMEDMILAQKASELGFKATFCGIYGSGKLPDMRKKLFVKYDVPLILETINQLPDILMIKKT
;
A
#
# COMPACT_ATOMS: atom_id res chain seq x y z
N MET A 1 -8.02 -9.71 -9.84
CA MET A 1 -6.76 -9.37 -9.13
C MET A 1 -6.99 -9.19 -7.63
N ILE A 2 -7.88 -8.32 -7.20
CA ILE A 2 -8.15 -8.06 -5.77
C ILE A 2 -8.62 -9.32 -5.04
N GLU A 3 -9.52 -10.09 -5.63
CA GLU A 3 -10.00 -11.35 -5.03
C GLU A 3 -8.86 -12.34 -4.79
N ALA A 4 -7.92 -12.43 -5.73
CA ALA A 4 -6.77 -13.32 -5.59
C ALA A 4 -5.85 -12.88 -4.44
N LEU A 5 -5.62 -11.58 -4.29
CA LEU A 5 -4.84 -11.03 -3.18
C LEU A 5 -5.55 -11.25 -1.84
N LYS A 6 -6.85 -11.00 -1.79
CA LYS A 6 -7.67 -11.20 -0.60
C LYS A 6 -7.56 -12.65 -0.11
N LYS A 7 -7.66 -13.61 -1.03
CA LYS A 7 -7.55 -15.04 -0.71
C LYS A 7 -6.13 -15.39 -0.22
N LYS A 8 -5.09 -14.91 -0.93
CA LYS A 8 -3.71 -15.21 -0.56
C LYS A 8 -3.36 -14.70 0.83
N PHE A 9 -3.86 -13.54 1.21
CA PHE A 9 -3.53 -12.89 2.47
C PHE A 9 -4.60 -13.06 3.55
N ASN A 10 -5.50 -14.06 3.39
CA ASN A 10 -6.54 -14.37 4.38
C ASN A 10 -7.36 -13.15 4.79
N ASP A 11 -7.86 -12.40 3.81
CA ASP A 11 -8.64 -11.18 3.98
C ASP A 11 -7.88 -10.02 4.64
N LYS A 12 -6.57 -10.16 4.84
CA LYS A 12 -5.74 -9.10 5.44
C LYS A 12 -5.23 -8.14 4.37
N ILE A 13 -6.15 -7.48 3.66
CA ILE A 13 -5.81 -6.41 2.73
C ILE A 13 -6.53 -5.14 3.14
N ALA A 14 -5.78 -4.04 3.23
CA ALA A 14 -6.29 -2.76 3.68
C ALA A 14 -5.73 -1.62 2.84
N ILE A 15 -6.28 -0.43 3.05
CA ILE A 15 -5.90 0.79 2.34
C ILE A 15 -5.30 1.76 3.36
N VAL A 16 -4.15 2.33 3.01
CA VAL A 16 -3.57 3.47 3.73
C VAL A 16 -3.35 4.56 2.69
N THR A 17 -4.14 5.60 2.73
CA THR A 17 -4.17 6.63 1.68
C THR A 17 -4.26 8.02 2.27
N GLY A 18 -3.69 9.01 1.55
CA GLY A 18 -3.83 10.41 1.89
C GLY A 18 -5.24 10.96 1.66
N ARG A 19 -6.07 10.24 0.91
CA ARG A 19 -7.45 10.65 0.59
C ARG A 19 -8.40 10.32 1.73
N GLY A 20 -9.58 10.96 1.71
CA GLY A 20 -10.64 10.67 2.68
C GLY A 20 -11.52 9.50 2.25
N PHE A 21 -12.27 8.96 3.21
CA PHE A 21 -13.17 7.82 2.97
C PHE A 21 -14.18 8.09 1.85
N ASN A 22 -14.80 9.27 1.85
CA ASN A 22 -15.80 9.59 0.82
C ASN A 22 -15.22 9.58 -0.58
N ALA A 23 -14.01 10.12 -0.76
CA ALA A 23 -13.34 10.14 -2.07
C ALA A 23 -12.98 8.73 -2.53
N ILE A 24 -12.46 7.90 -1.63
CA ILE A 24 -12.09 6.51 -1.94
C ILE A 24 -13.35 5.68 -2.21
N SER A 25 -14.40 5.85 -1.41
CA SER A 25 -15.66 5.15 -1.59
C SER A 25 -16.27 5.44 -2.97
N SER A 26 -16.17 6.68 -3.44
CA SER A 26 -16.63 7.08 -4.77
C SER A 26 -15.77 6.47 -5.88
N SER A 27 -14.44 6.43 -5.70
CA SER A 27 -13.51 5.91 -6.70
C SER A 27 -13.51 4.40 -6.81
N LEU A 28 -13.73 3.69 -5.69
CA LEU A 28 -13.62 2.23 -5.60
C LEU A 28 -14.96 1.56 -5.31
N LYS A 29 -16.07 2.13 -5.77
CA LYS A 29 -17.44 1.70 -5.45
C LYS A 29 -17.64 0.18 -5.41
N GLU A 30 -17.14 -0.54 -6.42
CA GLU A 30 -17.43 -1.96 -6.60
C GLU A 30 -16.43 -2.86 -5.87
N ILE A 31 -15.25 -2.35 -5.52
CA ILE A 31 -14.19 -3.16 -4.95
C ILE A 31 -13.82 -2.78 -3.52
N LEU A 32 -14.34 -1.68 -3.00
CA LEU A 32 -13.98 -1.23 -1.65
C LEU A 32 -14.30 -2.29 -0.59
N ASN A 33 -15.40 -3.03 -0.76
CA ASN A 33 -15.80 -4.09 0.16
C ASN A 33 -14.86 -5.31 0.15
N GLN A 34 -13.94 -5.39 -0.82
CA GLN A 34 -12.93 -6.43 -0.85
C GLN A 34 -11.78 -6.15 0.14
N PHE A 35 -11.66 -4.90 0.59
CA PHE A 35 -10.66 -4.49 1.57
C PHE A 35 -11.23 -4.53 2.99
N ASN A 36 -10.34 -4.69 3.97
CA ASN A 36 -10.71 -4.53 5.37
C ASN A 36 -10.78 -3.03 5.67
N VAL A 37 -11.96 -2.45 5.47
CA VAL A 37 -12.17 -0.99 5.62
C VAL A 37 -12.00 -0.55 7.08
N GLU A 38 -12.41 -1.38 8.03
CA GLU A 38 -12.30 -1.08 9.47
C GLU A 38 -10.85 -0.81 9.88
N ASN A 39 -9.91 -1.54 9.30
CA ASN A 39 -8.48 -1.40 9.59
C ASN A 39 -7.73 -0.61 8.53
N SER A 40 -8.44 0.06 7.64
CA SER A 40 -7.87 1.00 6.68
C SER A 40 -7.73 2.39 7.30
N VAL A 41 -6.84 3.20 6.75
CA VAL A 41 -6.59 4.56 7.24
C VAL A 41 -6.77 5.56 6.10
N PHE A 42 -7.68 6.50 6.29
CA PHE A 42 -7.99 7.55 5.33
C PHE A 42 -7.50 8.87 5.94
N LEU A 43 -6.29 9.27 5.57
CA LEU A 43 -5.54 10.33 6.26
C LEU A 43 -6.19 11.71 6.20
N GLU A 44 -6.98 12.01 5.17
CA GLU A 44 -7.71 13.27 5.10
C GLU A 44 -8.72 13.41 6.23
N ASP A 45 -9.24 12.27 6.74
CA ASP A 45 -10.22 12.22 7.83
C ASP A 45 -9.56 12.17 9.21
N GLU A 46 -8.23 12.20 9.26
CA GLU A 46 -7.45 12.07 10.48
C GLU A 46 -6.73 13.37 10.82
N SER A 47 -6.09 13.40 12.00
CA SER A 47 -5.22 14.53 12.37
C SER A 47 -4.06 14.66 11.39
N ARG A 48 -3.67 15.90 11.09
CA ARG A 48 -2.54 16.19 10.20
C ARG A 48 -1.22 15.59 10.68
N ASP A 49 -1.09 15.36 11.98
CA ASP A 49 0.12 14.76 12.55
C ASP A 49 0.34 13.33 12.03
N LEU A 50 -0.73 12.66 11.59
CA LEU A 50 -0.68 11.31 11.08
C LEU A 50 -0.30 11.23 9.59
N ALA A 51 -0.19 12.38 8.90
CA ALA A 51 0.10 12.42 7.47
C ALA A 51 1.42 11.72 7.12
N LYS A 52 1.45 11.13 5.93
CA LYS A 52 2.68 10.53 5.40
C LYS A 52 3.80 11.58 5.36
N PRO A 53 5.02 11.22 5.67
CA PRO A 53 5.58 9.87 5.84
C PRO A 53 5.57 9.34 7.28
N ASN A 54 4.73 9.86 8.18
CA ASN A 54 4.60 9.32 9.53
C ASN A 54 4.18 7.84 9.44
N PRO A 55 4.94 6.89 10.03
CA PRO A 55 4.64 5.47 9.89
C PRO A 55 3.43 4.99 10.69
N GLN A 56 2.89 5.81 11.60
CA GLN A 56 1.81 5.37 12.49
C GLN A 56 0.54 4.97 11.75
N SER A 57 0.25 5.56 10.58
CA SER A 57 -0.90 5.15 9.77
C SER A 57 -0.78 3.70 9.32
N LEU A 58 0.37 3.31 8.79
CA LEU A 58 0.64 1.93 8.36
C LEU A 58 0.68 0.99 9.56
N ILE A 59 1.35 1.38 10.63
CA ILE A 59 1.45 0.55 11.85
C ILE A 59 0.06 0.30 12.43
N ARG A 60 -0.81 1.32 12.47
CA ARG A 60 -2.18 1.16 12.94
C ARG A 60 -2.95 0.13 12.12
N ALA A 61 -2.83 0.19 10.79
CA ALA A 61 -3.46 -0.78 9.91
C ALA A 61 -2.90 -2.19 10.14
N MET A 62 -1.58 -2.32 10.26
CA MET A 62 -0.95 -3.62 10.51
C MET A 62 -1.38 -4.22 11.85
N LYS A 63 -1.44 -3.42 12.90
CA LYS A 63 -1.93 -3.88 14.22
C LYS A 63 -3.37 -4.34 14.14
N GLY A 64 -4.22 -3.58 13.46
CA GLY A 64 -5.63 -3.94 13.28
C GLY A 64 -5.80 -5.26 12.52
N LEU A 65 -4.92 -5.55 11.58
CA LEU A 65 -4.90 -6.81 10.83
C LEU A 65 -4.13 -7.94 11.54
N ASP A 66 -3.65 -7.68 12.75
CA ASP A 66 -2.81 -8.62 13.51
C ASP A 66 -1.61 -9.12 12.69
N SER A 67 -0.88 -8.18 12.11
CA SER A 67 0.25 -8.46 11.22
C SER A 67 1.47 -7.65 11.60
N LYS A 68 2.64 -8.30 11.63
CA LYS A 68 3.94 -7.65 11.83
C LYS A 68 4.75 -7.55 10.54
N ASN A 69 4.28 -8.17 9.48
CA ASN A 69 4.88 -8.14 8.15
C ASN A 69 3.82 -7.77 7.15
N CYS A 70 4.16 -6.90 6.20
CA CYS A 70 3.24 -6.58 5.12
C CYS A 70 3.99 -6.29 3.82
N LEU A 71 3.27 -6.36 2.73
CA LEU A 71 3.67 -5.77 1.47
C LEU A 71 2.93 -4.45 1.35
N TYR A 72 3.67 -3.35 1.30
CA TYR A 72 3.10 -2.01 1.17
C TYR A 72 3.29 -1.52 -0.26
N VAL A 73 2.18 -1.33 -0.96
CA VAL A 73 2.19 -0.92 -2.37
C VAL A 73 1.89 0.57 -2.47
N GLY A 74 2.77 1.31 -3.12
CA GLY A 74 2.59 2.74 -3.28
C GLY A 74 3.34 3.29 -4.49
N ASP A 75 3.08 4.54 -4.82
CA ASP A 75 3.62 5.19 -6.01
C ASP A 75 4.47 6.43 -5.71
N SER A 76 4.73 6.72 -4.43
CA SER A 76 5.45 7.92 -4.04
C SER A 76 6.65 7.63 -3.15
N MET A 77 7.56 8.60 -3.09
CA MET A 77 8.70 8.54 -2.18
C MET A 77 8.26 8.61 -0.72
N GLU A 78 7.17 9.31 -0.44
CA GLU A 78 6.60 9.36 0.92
C GLU A 78 6.14 7.99 1.38
N ASP A 79 5.54 7.20 0.48
CA ASP A 79 5.15 5.81 0.77
C ASP A 79 6.37 4.94 1.06
N MET A 80 7.44 5.12 0.30
CA MET A 80 8.70 4.40 0.53
C MET A 80 9.28 4.71 1.91
N ILE A 81 9.35 5.99 2.25
CA ILE A 81 9.89 6.43 3.54
C ILE A 81 9.02 5.93 4.69
N LEU A 82 7.71 5.95 4.52
CA LEU A 82 6.76 5.45 5.51
C LEU A 82 7.00 3.96 5.80
N ALA A 83 7.19 3.16 4.75
CA ALA A 83 7.50 1.74 4.89
C ALA A 83 8.83 1.51 5.60
N GLN A 84 9.86 2.30 5.28
CA GLN A 84 11.15 2.22 5.94
C GLN A 84 11.04 2.53 7.43
N LYS A 85 10.33 3.59 7.79
CA LYS A 85 10.14 3.99 9.19
C LYS A 85 9.34 2.96 9.99
N ALA A 86 8.30 2.38 9.39
CA ALA A 86 7.54 1.31 10.04
C ALA A 86 8.45 0.10 10.33
N SER A 87 9.30 -0.26 9.37
CA SER A 87 10.25 -1.37 9.52
C SER A 87 11.24 -1.12 10.66
N GLU A 88 11.72 0.10 10.80
CA GLU A 88 12.62 0.49 11.90
C GLU A 88 11.97 0.33 13.28
N LEU A 89 10.64 0.43 13.33
CA LEU A 89 9.87 0.29 14.56
C LEU A 89 9.37 -1.14 14.81
N GLY A 90 9.85 -2.11 14.04
CA GLY A 90 9.52 -3.51 14.22
C GLY A 90 8.33 -4.03 13.43
N PHE A 91 7.70 -3.18 12.61
CA PHE A 91 6.61 -3.58 11.72
C PHE A 91 7.15 -3.66 10.30
N LYS A 92 7.65 -4.82 9.93
CA LYS A 92 8.34 -5.03 8.66
C LYS A 92 7.41 -4.81 7.47
N ALA A 93 7.66 -3.72 6.75
CA ALA A 93 6.93 -3.37 5.53
C ALA A 93 7.89 -3.46 4.35
N THR A 94 7.63 -4.39 3.44
CA THR A 94 8.36 -4.50 2.18
C THR A 94 7.68 -3.58 1.18
N PHE A 95 8.39 -2.58 0.68
CA PHE A 95 7.82 -1.61 -0.25
C PHE A 95 7.82 -2.15 -1.68
N CYS A 96 6.65 -2.05 -2.32
CA CYS A 96 6.48 -2.30 -3.75
C CYS A 96 6.15 -0.96 -4.42
N GLY A 97 7.08 -0.45 -5.21
CA GLY A 97 6.91 0.83 -5.91
C GLY A 97 6.24 0.66 -7.26
N ILE A 98 5.17 1.39 -7.48
CA ILE A 98 4.44 1.42 -8.75
C ILE A 98 4.84 2.70 -9.49
N TYR A 99 5.41 2.56 -10.67
CA TYR A 99 5.91 3.73 -11.42
C TYR A 99 5.05 4.14 -12.60
N GLY A 100 4.16 3.29 -13.08
CA GLY A 100 3.38 3.55 -14.29
C GLY A 100 2.22 4.51 -14.12
N SER A 101 1.80 4.82 -12.87
CA SER A 101 0.73 5.76 -12.59
C SER A 101 1.26 7.18 -12.50
N GLY A 102 0.43 8.15 -12.87
CA GLY A 102 0.74 9.58 -12.75
C GLY A 102 1.71 10.09 -13.82
N LYS A 103 2.36 11.21 -13.53
CA LYS A 103 3.28 11.89 -14.44
C LYS A 103 4.71 11.41 -14.23
N LEU A 104 5.53 11.44 -15.29
CA LEU A 104 6.97 11.14 -15.26
C LEU A 104 7.30 9.73 -14.75
N PRO A 105 6.73 8.68 -15.38
CA PRO A 105 6.96 7.30 -14.91
C PRO A 105 8.44 6.89 -14.97
N ASP A 106 9.18 7.31 -15.99
CA ASP A 106 10.59 6.95 -16.13
C ASP A 106 11.44 7.53 -15.00
N MET A 107 11.16 8.75 -14.58
CA MET A 107 11.85 9.39 -13.47
C MET A 107 11.55 8.67 -12.16
N ARG A 108 10.29 8.30 -11.94
CA ARG A 108 9.87 7.57 -10.75
C ARG A 108 10.55 6.21 -10.67
N LYS A 109 10.59 5.49 -11.79
CA LYS A 109 11.29 4.21 -11.88
C LYS A 109 12.76 4.34 -11.51
N LYS A 110 13.43 5.37 -12.04
CA LYS A 110 14.84 5.65 -11.75
C LYS A 110 15.06 5.92 -10.27
N LEU A 111 14.15 6.66 -9.61
CA LEU A 111 14.24 6.93 -8.19
C LEU A 111 14.09 5.64 -7.37
N PHE A 112 13.14 4.80 -7.71
CA PHE A 112 12.97 3.53 -7.01
C PHE A 112 14.20 2.63 -7.14
N VAL A 113 14.80 2.57 -8.33
CA VAL A 113 16.04 1.82 -8.54
C VAL A 113 17.18 2.40 -7.71
N LYS A 114 17.30 3.74 -7.68
CA LYS A 114 18.34 4.44 -6.92
C LYS A 114 18.30 4.12 -5.43
N TYR A 115 17.10 3.99 -4.87
CA TYR A 115 16.90 3.72 -3.44
C TYR A 115 16.72 2.23 -3.13
N ASP A 116 17.05 1.36 -4.07
CA ASP A 116 17.02 -0.11 -3.88
C ASP A 116 15.67 -0.64 -3.41
N VAL A 117 14.58 -0.11 -3.98
CA VAL A 117 13.23 -0.59 -3.67
C VAL A 117 13.13 -2.07 -4.05
N PRO A 118 12.68 -2.96 -3.14
CA PRO A 118 12.70 -4.40 -3.36
C PRO A 118 11.85 -4.89 -4.53
N LEU A 119 10.69 -4.28 -4.74
CA LEU A 119 9.80 -4.60 -5.86
C LEU A 119 9.44 -3.32 -6.59
N ILE A 120 9.65 -3.33 -7.91
CA ILE A 120 9.37 -2.17 -8.77
C ILE A 120 8.53 -2.67 -9.93
N LEU A 121 7.28 -2.21 -10.00
CA LEU A 121 6.32 -2.64 -11.01
C LEU A 121 5.74 -1.44 -11.75
N GLU A 122 5.42 -1.63 -13.01
CA GLU A 122 4.72 -0.61 -13.80
C GLU A 122 3.29 -0.41 -13.28
N THR A 123 2.58 -1.50 -13.05
CA THR A 123 1.21 -1.46 -12.51
C THR A 123 1.02 -2.53 -11.44
N ILE A 124 0.06 -2.29 -10.54
CA ILE A 124 -0.29 -3.26 -9.51
C ILE A 124 -0.85 -4.56 -10.10
N ASN A 125 -1.35 -4.51 -11.33
CA ASN A 125 -1.88 -5.70 -12.02
C ASN A 125 -0.82 -6.78 -12.25
N GLN A 126 0.46 -6.43 -12.19
CA GLN A 126 1.57 -7.38 -12.28
C GLN A 126 1.82 -8.15 -10.98
N LEU A 127 1.23 -7.67 -9.88
CA LEU A 127 1.52 -8.21 -8.54
C LEU A 127 1.15 -9.69 -8.38
N PRO A 128 -0.01 -10.18 -8.86
CA PRO A 128 -0.33 -11.60 -8.74
C PRO A 128 0.73 -12.53 -9.36
N ASP A 129 1.28 -12.16 -10.50
CA ASP A 129 2.33 -12.97 -11.16
C ASP A 129 3.61 -12.99 -10.33
N ILE A 130 4.00 -11.85 -9.76
CA ILE A 130 5.18 -11.73 -8.91
C ILE A 130 5.02 -12.56 -7.63
N LEU A 131 3.83 -12.59 -7.06
CA LEU A 131 3.52 -13.35 -5.86
C LEU A 131 3.21 -14.83 -6.16
N MET A 132 3.30 -15.24 -7.42
CA MET A 132 3.04 -16.61 -7.88
C MET A 132 1.64 -17.11 -7.49
N ILE A 133 0.65 -16.22 -7.58
CA ILE A 133 -0.75 -16.57 -7.31
C ILE A 133 -1.32 -17.28 -8.52
N LYS A 134 -1.90 -18.47 -8.31
CA LYS A 134 -2.57 -19.21 -9.39
C LYS A 134 -3.81 -18.47 -9.83
N LYS A 135 -3.89 -18.22 -11.14
CA LYS A 135 -5.12 -17.70 -11.75
C LYS A 135 -6.09 -18.85 -11.93
N THR A 136 -7.23 -18.75 -11.28
CA THR A 136 -8.33 -19.68 -11.46
C THR A 136 -9.42 -19.06 -12.30
#